data_aa5f491f7fa05eb4c0c12bc5b8722d37
#
_entry.id   aa5f491f7fa05eb4c0c12bc5b8722d37
#
_cell.length_a   1.000
_cell.length_b   1.000
_cell.length_c   1.000
_cell.angle_alpha   90.00
_cell.angle_beta   90.00
_cell.angle_gamma   90.00
#
_symmetry.space_group_name_H-M   'P 1'
#
loop_
_entity.id
_entity.type
_entity.pdbx_description
1 polymer ?
#
loop_
_entity_poly.entity_id
_entity_poly.type
_entity_poly.pdbx_seq_one_letter_code
_entity_poly.pdbx_strand_id
1 'polypeptide(L)'
;FIIISAIGINSLISLLMGYWSYSWLPIQASEAANYVDNLFAFETTIGTFIFLGCTGTMAWILIFNRAPKYDESNGQPLEGNVKLEVIWTIIPLILVLAIATYATKVNYKLENLGSKTKYNFGQDAPFVEEKKPFDFGPIDVISRQWNWEFIYPNGVHSSELHLPINKRTNFRLITDDVIHSFYIPAFRL
;
A
#
# COMPACT_ATOMS: atom_id res chain seq x y z
N PHE A 1 -1.83 23.62 -25.50
CA PHE A 1 -1.05 22.48 -25.98
C PHE A 1 -0.03 22.02 -24.93
N ILE A 2 0.84 22.92 -24.45
CA ILE A 2 1.93 22.61 -23.48
C ILE A 2 1.40 21.89 -22.20
N ILE A 3 0.34 22.41 -21.59
CA ILE A 3 -0.24 21.82 -20.36
C ILE A 3 -0.75 20.38 -20.61
N ILE A 4 -1.45 20.18 -21.72
CA ILE A 4 -1.98 18.84 -22.07
C ILE A 4 -0.84 17.87 -22.30
N SER A 5 0.21 18.29 -23.00
CA SER A 5 1.41 17.48 -23.25
C SER A 5 2.14 17.17 -21.93
N ALA A 6 2.26 18.14 -21.02
CA ALA A 6 2.89 17.94 -19.70
C ALA A 6 2.10 16.95 -18.84
N ILE A 7 0.78 17.05 -18.82
CA ILE A 7 -0.08 16.08 -18.12
C ILE A 7 0.07 14.69 -18.74
N GLY A 8 0.10 14.58 -20.08
CA GLY A 8 0.28 13.30 -20.76
C GLY A 8 1.62 12.64 -20.45
N ILE A 9 2.71 13.39 -20.47
CA ILE A 9 4.05 12.91 -20.12
C ILE A 9 4.11 12.50 -18.65
N ASN A 10 3.58 13.31 -17.74
CA ASN A 10 3.51 12.99 -16.31
C ASN A 10 2.73 11.70 -16.07
N SER A 11 1.58 11.54 -16.73
CA SER A 11 0.77 10.33 -16.64
C SER A 11 1.53 9.08 -17.10
N LEU A 12 2.24 9.20 -18.25
CA LEU A 12 3.04 8.09 -18.77
C LEU A 12 4.17 7.69 -17.80
N ILE A 13 4.92 8.66 -17.30
CA ILE A 13 6.01 8.41 -16.35
C ILE A 13 5.44 7.75 -15.08
N SER A 14 4.31 8.23 -14.58
CA SER A 14 3.67 7.70 -13.37
C SER A 14 3.22 6.25 -13.54
N LEU A 15 2.65 5.90 -14.69
CA LEU A 15 2.28 4.53 -15.04
C LEU A 15 3.50 3.61 -15.14
N LEU A 16 4.59 4.10 -15.75
CA LEU A 16 5.85 3.36 -15.82
C LEU A 16 6.45 3.13 -14.43
N MET A 17 6.40 4.12 -13.55
CA MET A 17 6.88 3.99 -12.17
C MET A 17 6.05 2.99 -11.37
N GLY A 18 4.73 2.99 -11.52
CA GLY A 18 3.86 1.97 -10.94
C GLY A 18 4.17 0.57 -11.46
N TYR A 19 4.45 0.43 -12.76
CA TYR A 19 4.88 -0.85 -13.32
C TYR A 19 6.25 -1.30 -12.79
N TRP A 20 7.22 -0.40 -12.70
CA TRP A 20 8.55 -0.74 -12.17
C TRP A 20 8.57 -1.01 -10.67
N SER A 21 7.61 -0.50 -9.92
CA SER A 21 7.53 -0.71 -8.48
C SER A 21 7.44 -2.17 -8.07
N TYR A 22 6.93 -3.06 -8.92
CA TYR A 22 6.95 -4.51 -8.69
C TYR A 22 8.37 -5.07 -8.55
N SER A 23 9.35 -4.49 -9.25
CA SER A 23 10.76 -4.93 -9.18
C SER A 23 11.48 -4.46 -7.93
N TRP A 24 10.91 -3.53 -7.16
CA TRP A 24 11.48 -3.04 -5.90
C TRP A 24 11.19 -3.96 -4.72
N LEU A 25 10.23 -4.83 -4.91
CA LEU A 25 9.76 -5.74 -3.86
C LEU A 25 10.39 -7.13 -4.02
N PRO A 26 10.57 -7.88 -2.92
CA PRO A 26 11.06 -9.25 -2.98
C PRO A 26 10.16 -10.17 -3.81
N ILE A 27 10.68 -11.34 -4.17
CA ILE A 27 9.93 -12.38 -4.88
C ILE A 27 8.64 -12.69 -4.11
N GLN A 28 7.53 -12.79 -4.84
CA GLN A 28 6.24 -13.15 -4.27
C GLN A 28 6.22 -14.63 -3.89
N ALA A 29 6.05 -14.93 -2.61
CA ALA A 29 5.98 -16.29 -2.08
C ALA A 29 4.62 -16.63 -1.44
N SER A 30 3.64 -15.71 -1.53
CA SER A 30 2.28 -15.93 -1.03
C SER A 30 1.23 -15.31 -1.95
N GLU A 31 -0.01 -15.78 -1.85
CA GLU A 31 -1.14 -15.15 -2.55
C GLU A 31 -1.38 -13.72 -2.03
N ALA A 32 -1.12 -13.46 -0.73
CA ALA A 32 -1.21 -12.14 -0.13
C ALA A 32 -0.27 -11.15 -0.81
N ALA A 33 0.95 -11.56 -1.16
CA ALA A 33 1.94 -10.70 -1.81
C ALA A 33 1.40 -10.07 -3.10
N ASN A 34 0.64 -10.82 -3.90
CA ASN A 34 0.07 -10.30 -5.13
C ASN A 34 -0.92 -9.14 -4.88
N TYR A 35 -1.78 -9.25 -3.86
CA TYR A 35 -2.72 -8.18 -3.53
C TYR A 35 -2.03 -6.94 -2.99
N VAL A 36 -1.02 -7.13 -2.14
CA VAL A 36 -0.25 -6.02 -1.56
C VAL A 36 0.56 -5.30 -2.65
N ASP A 37 1.22 -6.05 -3.54
CA ASP A 37 2.04 -5.48 -4.61
C ASP A 37 1.18 -4.69 -5.62
N ASN A 38 -0.02 -5.16 -5.94
CA ASN A 38 -0.96 -4.43 -6.78
C ASN A 38 -1.42 -3.11 -6.13
N LEU A 39 -1.67 -3.13 -4.82
CA LEU A 39 -1.99 -1.92 -4.07
C LEU A 39 -0.81 -0.95 -4.07
N PHE A 40 0.39 -1.45 -3.79
CA PHE A 40 1.63 -0.66 -3.80
C PHE A 40 1.92 -0.02 -5.17
N ALA A 41 1.74 -0.77 -6.26
CA ALA A 41 1.90 -0.24 -7.62
C ALA A 41 0.88 0.86 -7.95
N PHE A 42 -0.37 0.68 -7.52
CA PHE A 42 -1.42 1.69 -7.66
C PHE A 42 -1.07 2.98 -6.89
N GLU A 43 -0.67 2.85 -5.63
CA GLU A 43 -0.29 4.00 -4.78
C GLU A 43 0.96 4.69 -5.31
N THR A 44 1.96 3.92 -5.79
CA THR A 44 3.17 4.45 -6.42
C THR A 44 2.85 5.26 -7.67
N THR A 45 1.92 4.77 -8.50
CA THR A 45 1.47 5.52 -9.68
C THR A 45 0.87 6.87 -9.32
N ILE A 46 -0.06 6.90 -8.37
CA ILE A 46 -0.71 8.13 -7.93
C ILE A 46 0.29 9.07 -7.25
N GLY A 47 1.11 8.53 -6.34
CA GLY A 47 2.12 9.32 -5.63
C GLY A 47 3.13 9.97 -6.58
N THR A 48 3.58 9.24 -7.60
CA THR A 48 4.46 9.76 -8.63
C THR A 48 3.79 10.86 -9.44
N PHE A 49 2.53 10.68 -9.83
CA PHE A 49 1.77 11.68 -10.58
C PHE A 49 1.65 13.00 -9.82
N ILE A 50 1.30 12.93 -8.55
CA ILE A 50 1.18 14.13 -7.69
C ILE A 50 2.55 14.76 -7.47
N PHE A 51 3.56 13.97 -7.13
CA PHE A 51 4.92 14.46 -6.86
C PHE A 51 5.49 15.20 -8.07
N LEU A 52 5.46 14.58 -9.24
CA LEU A 52 5.98 15.20 -10.48
C LEU A 52 5.13 16.40 -10.91
N GLY A 53 3.82 16.36 -10.70
CA GLY A 53 2.92 17.48 -10.97
C GLY A 53 3.27 18.71 -10.11
N CYS A 54 3.40 18.51 -8.81
CA CYS A 54 3.76 19.61 -7.89
C CYS A 54 5.18 20.12 -8.12
N THR A 55 6.18 19.23 -8.17
CA THR A 55 7.58 19.62 -8.36
C THR A 55 7.84 20.21 -9.72
N GLY A 56 7.22 19.67 -10.78
CA GLY A 56 7.30 20.21 -12.14
C GLY A 56 6.69 21.61 -12.24
N THR A 57 5.54 21.84 -11.62
CA THR A 57 4.91 23.17 -11.58
C THR A 57 5.77 24.16 -10.81
N MET A 58 6.32 23.76 -9.65
CA MET A 58 7.26 24.59 -8.88
C MET A 58 8.49 24.96 -9.71
N ALA A 59 9.12 23.97 -10.36
CA ALA A 59 10.29 24.20 -11.20
C ALA A 59 9.97 25.14 -12.38
N TRP A 60 8.83 24.95 -13.00
CA TRP A 60 8.36 25.85 -14.07
C TRP A 60 8.24 27.31 -13.59
N ILE A 61 7.59 27.52 -12.44
CA ILE A 61 7.41 28.88 -11.88
C ILE A 61 8.77 29.50 -11.55
N LEU A 62 9.66 28.77 -10.91
CA LEU A 62 10.99 29.27 -10.54
C LEU A 62 11.88 29.60 -11.74
N ILE A 63 11.72 28.92 -12.86
CA ILE A 63 12.54 29.17 -14.06
C ILE A 63 11.94 30.28 -14.91
N PHE A 64 10.64 30.23 -15.16
CA PHE A 64 10.02 31.09 -16.19
C PHE A 64 9.28 32.31 -15.64
N ASN A 65 8.91 32.31 -14.34
CA ASN A 65 8.11 33.39 -13.73
C ASN A 65 8.90 34.21 -12.69
N ARG A 66 10.21 34.14 -12.67
CA ARG A 66 11.01 34.97 -11.76
C ARG A 66 11.15 36.39 -12.28
N ALA A 67 11.16 37.35 -11.33
CA ALA A 67 11.38 38.75 -11.64
C ALA A 67 12.74 39.02 -12.28
N PRO A 68 12.87 40.05 -13.15
CA PRO A 68 14.14 40.53 -13.64
C PRO A 68 15.12 40.89 -12.52
N LYS A 69 16.43 40.81 -12.82
CA LYS A 69 17.51 40.93 -11.80
C LYS A 69 17.49 42.26 -10.99
N TYR A 70 16.92 43.31 -11.50
CA TYR A 70 16.89 44.65 -10.88
C TYR A 70 15.46 45.16 -10.67
N ASP A 71 14.48 44.28 -10.66
CA ASP A 71 13.10 44.64 -10.40
C ASP A 71 12.87 44.70 -8.87
N GLU A 72 12.72 45.91 -8.35
CA GLU A 72 12.39 46.18 -6.96
C GLU A 72 10.88 46.38 -6.74
N SER A 73 10.07 46.14 -7.74
CA SER A 73 8.62 46.27 -7.65
C SER A 73 8.02 45.26 -6.67
N ASN A 74 7.04 45.64 -5.90
CA ASN A 74 6.25 44.70 -5.12
C ASN A 74 5.42 43.82 -6.04
N GLY A 75 5.37 42.53 -5.73
CA GLY A 75 4.50 41.60 -6.44
C GLY A 75 3.04 42.06 -6.40
N GLN A 76 2.28 41.65 -7.41
CA GLN A 76 0.85 42.00 -7.46
C GLN A 76 0.12 41.40 -6.25
N PRO A 77 -0.75 42.17 -5.56
CA PRO A 77 -1.57 41.58 -4.48
C PRO A 77 -2.53 40.57 -5.10
N LEU A 78 -2.38 39.31 -4.72
CA LEU A 78 -3.27 38.24 -5.12
C LEU A 78 -4.37 38.09 -4.05
N GLU A 79 -5.60 38.24 -4.43
CA GLU A 79 -6.75 37.93 -3.60
C GLU A 79 -7.09 36.44 -3.69
N GLY A 80 -7.75 35.89 -2.66
CA GLY A 80 -8.21 34.50 -2.65
C GLY A 80 -9.19 34.20 -3.79
N ASN A 81 -9.19 32.97 -4.25
CA ASN A 81 -10.14 32.47 -5.26
C ASN A 81 -10.90 31.27 -4.72
N VAL A 82 -12.11 31.52 -4.23
CA VAL A 82 -12.97 30.50 -3.61
C VAL A 82 -13.18 29.26 -4.52
N LYS A 83 -13.26 29.46 -5.85
CA LYS A 83 -13.42 28.32 -6.78
C LYS A 83 -12.19 27.42 -6.78
N LEU A 84 -10.99 28.00 -6.80
CA LEU A 84 -9.74 27.23 -6.71
C LEU A 84 -9.61 26.56 -5.35
N GLU A 85 -9.97 27.23 -4.26
CA GLU A 85 -9.93 26.70 -2.91
C GLU A 85 -10.82 25.46 -2.77
N VAL A 86 -12.03 25.51 -3.28
CA VAL A 86 -12.94 24.36 -3.31
C VAL A 86 -12.37 23.21 -4.15
N ILE A 87 -11.82 23.51 -5.35
CA ILE A 87 -11.30 22.49 -6.25
C ILE A 87 -10.11 21.76 -5.60
N TRP A 88 -9.14 22.49 -5.04
CA TRP A 88 -7.97 21.83 -4.46
C TRP A 88 -8.25 21.15 -3.11
N THR A 89 -9.40 21.43 -2.50
CA THR A 89 -9.86 20.68 -1.31
C THR A 89 -10.61 19.42 -1.71
N ILE A 90 -11.54 19.52 -2.66
CA ILE A 90 -12.43 18.39 -3.03
C ILE A 90 -11.68 17.30 -3.81
N ILE A 91 -10.79 17.69 -4.74
CA ILE A 91 -10.06 16.68 -5.55
C ILE A 91 -9.18 15.77 -4.68
N PRO A 92 -8.31 16.27 -3.78
CA PRO A 92 -7.57 15.41 -2.87
C PRO A 92 -8.44 14.61 -1.92
N LEU A 93 -9.54 15.17 -1.44
CA LEU A 93 -10.48 14.44 -0.58
C LEU A 93 -11.07 13.21 -1.29
N ILE A 94 -11.56 13.38 -2.52
CA ILE A 94 -12.08 12.26 -3.32
C ILE A 94 -10.99 11.22 -3.56
N LEU A 95 -9.76 11.65 -3.87
CA LEU A 95 -8.63 10.76 -4.09
C LEU A 95 -8.30 9.92 -2.85
N VAL A 96 -8.22 10.56 -1.68
CA VAL A 96 -7.96 9.86 -0.41
C VAL A 96 -9.07 8.85 -0.11
N LEU A 97 -10.33 9.21 -0.32
CA LEU A 97 -11.45 8.29 -0.13
C LEU A 97 -11.39 7.09 -1.10
N ALA A 98 -10.97 7.31 -2.34
CA ALA A 98 -10.78 6.25 -3.32
C ALA A 98 -9.65 5.28 -2.92
N ILE A 99 -8.50 5.81 -2.50
CA ILE A 99 -7.36 5.03 -2.00
C ILE A 99 -7.78 4.23 -0.75
N ALA A 100 -8.39 4.88 0.24
CA ALA A 100 -8.86 4.24 1.46
C ALA A 100 -9.86 3.10 1.16
N THR A 101 -10.79 3.31 0.24
CA THR A 101 -11.75 2.29 -0.18
C THR A 101 -11.05 1.10 -0.84
N TYR A 102 -10.06 1.34 -1.69
CA TYR A 102 -9.29 0.27 -2.33
C TYR A 102 -8.44 -0.49 -1.31
N ALA A 103 -7.70 0.21 -0.44
CA ALA A 103 -6.91 -0.40 0.62
C ALA A 103 -7.77 -1.26 1.57
N THR A 104 -8.95 -0.76 1.96
CA THR A 104 -9.90 -1.52 2.79
C THR A 104 -10.37 -2.79 2.08
N LYS A 105 -10.64 -2.74 0.78
CA LYS A 105 -11.00 -3.94 -0.01
C LYS A 105 -9.87 -4.95 -0.09
N VAL A 106 -8.62 -4.49 -0.21
CA VAL A 106 -7.44 -5.36 -0.20
C VAL A 106 -7.27 -6.00 1.18
N ASN A 107 -7.31 -5.23 2.27
CA ASN A 107 -7.26 -5.76 3.63
C ASN A 107 -8.32 -6.82 3.89
N TYR A 108 -9.56 -6.54 3.49
CA TYR A 108 -10.65 -7.51 3.62
C TYR A 108 -10.35 -8.82 2.87
N LYS A 109 -9.75 -8.74 1.67
CA LYS A 109 -9.33 -9.93 0.93
C LYS A 109 -8.21 -10.68 1.65
N LEU A 110 -7.22 -9.96 2.22
CA LEU A 110 -6.12 -10.56 2.95
C LEU A 110 -6.61 -11.34 4.19
N GLU A 111 -7.53 -10.77 4.96
CA GLU A 111 -8.13 -11.43 6.12
C GLU A 111 -8.90 -12.70 5.74
N ASN A 112 -9.49 -12.74 4.55
CA ASN A 112 -10.33 -13.83 4.07
C ASN A 112 -9.66 -14.72 3.02
N LEU A 113 -8.33 -14.66 2.86
CA LEU A 113 -7.60 -15.54 1.95
C LEU A 113 -7.88 -17.01 2.25
N GLY A 114 -8.27 -17.75 1.21
CA GLY A 114 -8.65 -19.16 1.32
C GLY A 114 -10.02 -19.44 1.96
N SER A 115 -10.77 -18.41 2.35
CA SER A 115 -12.17 -18.54 2.76
C SER A 115 -13.08 -18.66 1.55
N LYS A 116 -13.99 -19.66 1.54
CA LYS A 116 -15.02 -19.80 0.49
C LYS A 116 -16.30 -19.01 0.81
N THR A 117 -16.25 -18.07 1.74
CA THR A 117 -17.44 -17.31 2.16
C THR A 117 -17.86 -16.36 1.03
N LYS A 118 -18.96 -16.67 0.35
CA LYS A 118 -19.65 -15.73 -0.50
C LYS A 118 -20.34 -14.71 0.39
N TYR A 119 -19.82 -13.48 0.44
CA TYR A 119 -20.57 -12.38 1.03
C TYR A 119 -21.65 -11.90 0.06
N ASN A 120 -22.89 -12.10 0.42
CA ASN A 120 -23.99 -11.37 -0.17
C ASN A 120 -24.13 -10.03 0.54
N PHE A 121 -23.66 -8.98 -0.09
CA PHE A 121 -23.87 -7.60 0.38
C PHE A 121 -25.38 -7.33 0.37
N GLY A 122 -26.01 -7.18 1.54
CA GLY A 122 -27.39 -6.73 1.66
C GLY A 122 -28.38 -7.71 2.29
N GLN A 123 -27.96 -8.79 2.93
CA GLN A 123 -28.86 -9.60 3.77
C GLN A 123 -28.43 -9.55 5.23
N ASP A 124 -29.34 -9.13 6.09
CA ASP A 124 -29.21 -9.07 7.55
C ASP A 124 -29.13 -10.49 8.16
N ALA A 125 -28.11 -11.25 7.79
CA ALA A 125 -27.82 -12.51 8.45
C ALA A 125 -26.85 -12.28 9.59
N PRO A 126 -27.08 -12.81 10.79
CA PRO A 126 -26.12 -12.76 11.88
C PRO A 126 -24.81 -13.39 11.40
N PHE A 127 -23.70 -12.67 11.60
CA PHE A 127 -22.36 -13.10 11.22
C PHE A 127 -22.02 -14.45 11.90
N VAL A 128 -22.35 -15.54 11.25
CA VAL A 128 -21.76 -16.83 11.55
C VAL A 128 -20.56 -16.96 10.61
N GLU A 129 -19.41 -16.47 11.08
CA GLU A 129 -18.14 -16.63 10.42
C GLU A 129 -17.73 -18.10 10.51
N GLU A 130 -18.16 -18.91 9.55
CA GLU A 130 -17.59 -20.23 9.34
C GLU A 130 -16.18 -20.06 8.78
N LYS A 131 -15.23 -19.69 9.66
CA LYS A 131 -13.81 -19.68 9.32
C LYS A 131 -13.44 -21.09 8.91
N LYS A 132 -13.14 -21.27 7.63
CA LYS A 132 -12.51 -22.53 7.21
C LYS A 132 -11.32 -22.79 8.10
N PRO A 133 -11.19 -24.01 8.67
CA PRO A 133 -10.01 -24.35 9.45
C PRO A 133 -8.77 -24.16 8.58
N PHE A 134 -7.68 -23.72 9.19
CA PHE A 134 -6.40 -23.62 8.52
C PHE A 134 -5.98 -25.00 8.02
N ASP A 135 -5.37 -25.05 6.84
CA ASP A 135 -4.91 -26.32 6.27
C ASP A 135 -3.70 -26.88 7.03
N PHE A 136 -2.97 -26.00 7.75
CA PHE A 136 -1.78 -26.35 8.52
C PHE A 136 -1.58 -25.40 9.71
N GLY A 137 -1.14 -25.92 10.83
CA GLY A 137 -0.81 -25.16 12.03
C GLY A 137 -1.77 -25.48 13.21
N PRO A 138 -1.73 -24.68 14.29
CA PRO A 138 -0.86 -23.52 14.45
C PRO A 138 0.63 -23.90 14.57
N ILE A 139 1.49 -23.07 13.98
CA ILE A 139 2.92 -23.09 14.28
C ILE A 139 3.14 -22.02 15.35
N ASP A 140 3.71 -22.41 16.48
CA ASP A 140 4.10 -21.46 17.50
C ASP A 140 5.43 -20.82 17.10
N VAL A 141 5.41 -19.51 16.99
CA VAL A 141 6.59 -18.69 16.66
C VAL A 141 7.02 -18.00 17.93
N ILE A 142 8.07 -18.52 18.55
CA ILE A 142 8.61 -17.96 19.79
C ILE A 142 9.76 -17.03 19.43
N SER A 143 9.64 -15.77 19.82
CA SER A 143 10.66 -14.76 19.61
C SER A 143 11.36 -14.42 20.92
N ARG A 144 12.68 -14.32 20.84
CA ARG A 144 13.58 -13.86 21.91
C ARG A 144 14.68 -13.00 21.33
N GLN A 145 15.28 -12.11 22.10
CA GLN A 145 16.57 -11.52 21.76
C GLN A 145 17.60 -12.65 21.75
N TRP A 146 18.01 -13.00 20.68
CA TRP A 146 18.40 -12.79 19.32
C TRP A 146 18.12 -14.04 18.49
N ASN A 147 17.03 -14.75 18.74
CA ASN A 147 16.67 -15.94 18.01
C ASN A 147 15.17 -16.09 17.82
N TRP A 148 14.82 -16.92 16.83
CA TRP A 148 13.46 -17.37 16.55
C TRP A 148 13.41 -18.88 16.69
N GLU A 149 12.33 -19.38 17.30
CA GLU A 149 12.04 -20.81 17.43
C GLU A 149 10.65 -21.09 16.88
N PHE A 150 10.54 -22.10 16.05
CA PHE A 150 9.29 -22.54 15.43
C PHE A 150 8.91 -23.91 15.99
N ILE A 151 7.77 -24.00 16.66
CA ILE A 151 7.24 -25.26 17.18
C ILE A 151 6.06 -25.68 16.32
N TYR A 152 6.22 -26.83 15.67
CA TYR A 152 5.24 -27.37 14.74
C TYR A 152 4.15 -28.18 15.47
N PRO A 153 2.97 -28.45 14.85
CA PRO A 153 1.88 -29.21 15.48
C PRO A 153 2.27 -30.63 15.91
N ASN A 154 3.30 -31.21 15.33
CA ASN A 154 3.85 -32.52 15.68
C ASN A 154 4.88 -32.48 16.82
N GLY A 155 5.08 -31.31 17.44
CA GLY A 155 6.04 -31.12 18.53
C GLY A 155 7.51 -30.96 18.08
N VAL A 156 7.78 -30.87 16.79
CA VAL A 156 9.13 -30.60 16.29
C VAL A 156 9.50 -29.13 16.50
N HIS A 157 10.68 -28.89 17.04
CA HIS A 157 11.29 -27.57 17.23
C HIS A 157 12.32 -27.30 16.15
N SER A 158 12.33 -26.10 15.59
CA SER A 158 13.28 -25.68 14.56
C SER A 158 13.65 -24.21 14.72
N SER A 159 14.87 -23.85 14.35
CA SER A 159 15.31 -22.46 14.16
C SER A 159 15.00 -21.92 12.77
N GLU A 160 14.58 -22.78 11.84
CA GLU A 160 14.22 -22.43 10.48
C GLU A 160 12.72 -22.67 10.26
N LEU A 161 12.07 -21.74 9.53
CA LEU A 161 10.66 -21.86 9.18
C LEU A 161 10.48 -22.68 7.90
N HIS A 162 9.85 -23.84 8.02
CA HIS A 162 9.46 -24.70 6.92
C HIS A 162 7.95 -24.72 6.76
N LEU A 163 7.46 -24.39 5.58
CA LEU A 163 6.03 -24.30 5.29
C LEU A 163 5.62 -25.25 4.17
N PRO A 164 4.44 -25.88 4.26
CA PRO A 164 3.89 -26.65 3.16
C PRO A 164 3.44 -25.72 2.04
N ILE A 165 3.77 -26.07 0.80
CA ILE A 165 3.36 -25.32 -0.38
C ILE A 165 1.83 -25.41 -0.56
N ASN A 166 1.21 -24.31 -1.00
CA ASN A 166 -0.23 -24.22 -1.28
C ASN A 166 -1.13 -24.57 -0.08
N LYS A 167 -0.67 -24.33 1.14
CA LYS A 167 -1.44 -24.54 2.35
C LYS A 167 -1.62 -23.22 3.09
N ARG A 168 -2.84 -22.97 3.56
CA ARG A 168 -3.10 -21.85 4.47
C ARG A 168 -2.58 -22.22 5.85
N THR A 169 -1.54 -21.51 6.31
CA THR A 169 -0.86 -21.76 7.58
C THR A 169 -1.29 -20.75 8.63
N ASN A 170 -1.52 -21.24 9.85
CA ASN A 170 -1.76 -20.42 11.02
C ASN A 170 -0.50 -20.29 11.86
N PHE A 171 -0.20 -19.06 12.30
CA PHE A 171 0.91 -18.76 13.20
C PHE A 171 0.35 -18.24 14.53
N ARG A 172 0.89 -18.71 15.65
CA ARG A 172 0.68 -18.16 16.97
C ARG A 172 1.98 -17.48 17.41
N LEU A 173 1.98 -16.16 17.44
CA LEU A 173 3.17 -15.38 17.79
C LEU A 173 3.24 -15.22 19.30
N ILE A 174 4.38 -15.59 19.87
CA ILE A 174 4.67 -15.54 21.30
C ILE A 174 6.02 -14.85 21.47
N THR A 175 6.12 -14.00 22.47
CA THR A 175 7.40 -13.40 22.86
C THR A 175 7.69 -13.67 24.33
N ASP A 176 8.93 -13.99 24.65
CA ASP A 176 9.38 -14.28 26.01
C ASP A 176 10.08 -13.08 26.68
N ASP A 177 10.38 -12.02 25.90
CA ASP A 177 11.10 -10.86 26.42
C ASP A 177 10.44 -9.53 26.01
N VAL A 178 10.76 -8.96 24.85
CA VAL A 178 10.23 -7.70 24.33
C VAL A 178 9.40 -7.93 23.08
N ILE A 179 8.68 -6.93 22.62
CA ILE A 179 7.90 -7.01 21.38
C ILE A 179 8.85 -7.16 20.19
N HIS A 180 8.62 -8.18 19.37
CA HIS A 180 9.31 -8.44 18.10
C HIS A 180 8.34 -8.37 16.93
N SER A 181 8.82 -7.94 15.78
CA SER A 181 8.07 -7.98 14.52
C SER A 181 8.39 -9.27 13.78
N PHE A 182 7.37 -10.08 13.52
CA PHE A 182 7.49 -11.26 12.67
C PHE A 182 7.37 -10.82 11.21
N TYR A 183 8.51 -10.60 10.55
CA TYR A 183 8.58 -10.00 9.23
C TYR A 183 9.11 -10.99 8.19
N ILE A 184 8.27 -11.33 7.21
CA ILE A 184 8.61 -12.20 6.08
C ILE A 184 8.34 -11.43 4.78
N PRO A 185 9.34 -10.71 4.24
CA PRO A 185 9.16 -9.82 3.09
C PRO A 185 8.55 -10.49 1.86
N ALA A 186 8.95 -11.72 1.58
CA ALA A 186 8.44 -12.49 0.44
C ALA A 186 6.95 -12.83 0.54
N PHE A 187 6.39 -12.82 1.76
CA PHE A 187 4.97 -13.06 2.02
C PHE A 187 4.17 -11.76 2.21
N ARG A 188 4.85 -10.62 2.35
CA ARG A 188 4.28 -9.33 2.75
C ARG A 188 3.62 -9.39 4.13
N LEU A 189 4.25 -10.13 5.04
CA LEU A 189 3.92 -10.19 6.46
C LEU A 189 4.93 -9.37 7.24
#